data_6cd10d26467b16395b711ba0f8ad7ce9
#
_entry.id   6cd10d26467b16395b711ba0f8ad7ce9
#
_cell.length_a   1.000
_cell.length_b   1.000
_cell.length_c   1.000
_cell.angle_alpha   90.00
_cell.angle_beta   90.00
_cell.angle_gamma   90.00
#
_symmetry.space_group_name_H-M   'P 1'
#
loop_
_entity.id
_entity.type
_entity.pdbx_description
1 polymer ?
#
loop_
_entity_poly.entity_id
_entity_poly.type
_entity_poly.pdbx_seq_one_letter_code
_entity_poly.pdbx_strand_id
1 'polypeptide(L)'
;PEVLAVPLIMEIIFLISYTNSKYYIRIFLCILFSLTCKVTMSFLVFGIGLWMIAKKRIKIGAAISTFSIIWFILISLILIPYYGGKNAEISRHADKFGISYSNIFNINHLLENISILSKQLLTIENIGYLFLLLIPVIYICFYKERKQTLFNLFPFTPLLFFNLISSISPMKDLVHQYSLFLVPFIASEVQVSLINLDNGIIVYPKWFSKRASKIILIWSILTFMIFSRITFFFGPFQDRFDTVYARREAISKINTQSAVLTSNDLIPHLSRRKIIELTSSDNLDKIDNFDEVLLDRKHPGWKSNIELVNSMIKKLEANQNWIKKFE
;
A
#
# COMPACT_ATOMS: atom_id res chain seq x y z
N PRO A 1 -3.70 -1.33 7.97
CA PRO A 1 -2.43 -1.30 8.75
C PRO A 1 -1.50 -0.20 8.29
N GLU A 2 -1.50 0.18 7.00
CA GLU A 2 -0.54 1.11 6.40
C GLU A 2 -0.52 2.50 7.09
N VAL A 3 -1.67 2.99 7.53
CA VAL A 3 -1.78 4.29 8.22
C VAL A 3 -0.97 4.32 9.52
N LEU A 4 -0.84 3.17 10.21
CA LEU A 4 -0.08 3.06 11.45
C LEU A 4 1.43 3.26 11.24
N ALA A 5 1.94 3.00 10.04
CA ALA A 5 3.35 3.21 9.74
C ALA A 5 3.72 4.71 9.61
N VAL A 6 2.76 5.58 9.25
CA VAL A 6 3.02 7.01 9.06
C VAL A 6 3.61 7.68 10.30
N PRO A 7 2.98 7.61 11.50
CA PRO A 7 3.55 8.20 12.70
C PRO A 7 4.88 7.55 13.11
N LEU A 8 5.07 6.25 12.86
CA LEU A 8 6.34 5.57 13.14
C LEU A 8 7.47 6.09 12.24
N ILE A 9 7.19 6.32 10.96
CA ILE A 9 8.17 6.91 10.02
C ILE A 9 8.50 8.35 10.42
N MET A 10 7.49 9.15 10.79
CA MET A 10 7.71 10.51 11.28
C MET A 10 8.62 10.53 12.52
N GLU A 11 8.38 9.61 13.45
CA GLU A 11 9.21 9.45 14.64
C GLU A 11 10.65 9.04 14.27
N ILE A 12 10.85 8.13 13.32
CA ILE A 12 12.17 7.74 12.83
C ILE A 12 12.91 8.94 12.24
N ILE A 13 12.25 9.73 11.38
CA ILE A 13 12.83 10.94 10.76
C ILE A 13 13.27 11.92 11.84
N PHE A 14 12.40 12.14 12.83
CA PHE A 14 12.67 13.02 13.96
C PHE A 14 13.87 12.54 14.79
N LEU A 15 13.87 11.27 15.21
CA LEU A 15 14.93 10.72 16.06
C LEU A 15 16.30 10.63 15.35
N ILE A 16 16.32 10.40 14.04
CA ILE A 16 17.57 10.40 13.26
C ILE A 16 18.20 11.78 13.20
N SER A 17 17.43 12.85 13.39
CA SER A 17 17.96 14.23 13.45
C SER A 17 18.82 14.44 14.70
N TYR A 18 18.59 13.68 15.77
CA TYR A 18 19.42 13.71 16.97
C TYR A 18 20.60 12.74 16.87
N THR A 19 21.77 13.17 17.31
CA THR A 19 23.01 12.37 17.24
C THR A 19 23.20 11.39 18.40
N ASN A 20 22.28 11.39 19.40
CA ASN A 20 22.45 10.66 20.64
C ASN A 20 22.09 9.19 20.49
N SER A 21 22.99 8.29 20.92
CA SER A 21 22.81 6.84 20.88
C SER A 21 21.64 6.31 21.72
N LYS A 22 21.20 7.05 22.73
CA LYS A 22 20.05 6.67 23.58
C LYS A 22 18.75 6.47 22.78
N TYR A 23 18.64 7.01 21.56
CA TYR A 23 17.45 6.87 20.71
C TYR A 23 17.46 5.64 19.81
N TYR A 24 18.58 4.90 19.72
CA TYR A 24 18.68 3.77 18.78
C TYR A 24 17.68 2.64 19.05
N ILE A 25 17.40 2.34 20.32
CA ILE A 25 16.38 1.33 20.68
C ILE A 25 15.00 1.80 20.18
N ARG A 26 14.66 3.06 20.40
CA ARG A 26 13.36 3.61 19.96
C ARG A 26 13.24 3.61 18.43
N ILE A 27 14.32 3.98 17.73
CA ILE A 27 14.38 3.88 16.26
C ILE A 27 14.18 2.44 15.82
N PHE A 28 14.85 1.47 16.44
CA PHE A 28 14.71 0.05 16.11
C PHE A 28 13.28 -0.45 16.33
N LEU A 29 12.64 -0.10 17.43
CA LEU A 29 11.25 -0.45 17.70
C LEU A 29 10.30 0.16 16.65
N CYS A 30 10.45 1.43 16.31
CA CYS A 30 9.66 2.06 15.26
C CYS A 30 9.85 1.37 13.91
N ILE A 31 11.08 0.98 13.56
CA ILE A 31 11.39 0.21 12.35
C ILE A 31 10.69 -1.15 12.38
N LEU A 32 10.82 -1.88 13.48
CA LEU A 32 10.22 -3.21 13.63
C LEU A 32 8.70 -3.15 13.45
N PHE A 33 8.03 -2.24 14.15
CA PHE A 33 6.59 -2.06 14.01
C PHE A 33 6.19 -1.59 12.60
N SER A 34 6.97 -0.72 11.95
CA SER A 34 6.71 -0.32 10.57
C SER A 34 6.79 -1.49 9.60
N LEU A 35 7.76 -2.37 9.75
CA LEU A 35 7.95 -3.56 8.91
C LEU A 35 6.78 -4.55 9.03
N THR A 36 6.09 -4.61 10.17
CA THR A 36 4.90 -5.47 10.34
C THR A 36 3.66 -4.93 9.60
N CYS A 37 3.65 -3.66 9.20
CA CYS A 37 2.51 -3.08 8.52
C CYS A 37 2.34 -3.57 7.08
N LYS A 38 3.44 -3.72 6.34
CA LYS A 38 3.43 -4.14 4.92
C LYS A 38 4.81 -4.60 4.46
N VAL A 39 4.86 -5.61 3.60
CA VAL A 39 6.14 -6.15 3.07
C VAL A 39 6.96 -5.07 2.34
N THR A 40 6.29 -4.20 1.57
CA THR A 40 6.96 -3.12 0.84
C THR A 40 7.65 -2.08 1.73
N MET A 41 7.33 -2.04 3.03
CA MET A 41 8.05 -1.22 4.01
C MET A 41 9.54 -1.57 4.11
N SER A 42 9.91 -2.79 3.76
CA SER A 42 11.32 -3.21 3.71
C SER A 42 12.15 -2.33 2.77
N PHE A 43 11.60 -1.91 1.62
CA PHE A 43 12.29 -1.02 0.70
C PHE A 43 12.53 0.37 1.30
N LEU A 44 11.55 0.89 2.04
CA LEU A 44 11.69 2.16 2.74
C LEU A 44 12.73 2.07 3.86
N VAL A 45 12.67 1.03 4.68
CA VAL A 45 13.62 0.81 5.78
C VAL A 45 15.03 0.59 5.24
N PHE A 46 15.18 -0.10 4.10
CA PHE A 46 16.44 -0.20 3.38
C PHE A 46 16.99 1.19 3.00
N GLY A 47 16.14 2.05 2.43
CA GLY A 47 16.50 3.43 2.10
C GLY A 47 16.88 4.26 3.32
N ILE A 48 16.21 4.10 4.46
CA ILE A 48 16.59 4.73 5.74
C ILE A 48 17.97 4.27 6.19
N GLY A 49 18.28 2.98 6.06
CA GLY A 49 19.60 2.44 6.37
C GLY A 49 20.69 3.04 5.49
N LEU A 50 20.47 3.14 4.17
CA LEU A 50 21.39 3.81 3.24
C LEU A 50 21.57 5.28 3.57
N TRP A 51 20.51 5.97 3.95
CA TRP A 51 20.57 7.38 4.39
C TRP A 51 21.42 7.57 5.64
N MET A 52 21.32 6.65 6.60
CA MET A 52 22.17 6.66 7.80
C MET A 52 23.65 6.41 7.44
N ILE A 53 23.95 5.52 6.49
CA ILE A 53 25.30 5.33 5.96
C ILE A 53 25.82 6.64 5.36
N ALA A 54 25.03 7.29 4.51
CA ALA A 54 25.37 8.56 3.90
C ALA A 54 25.57 9.70 4.93
N LYS A 55 24.86 9.64 6.07
CA LYS A 55 25.10 10.49 7.26
C LYS A 55 26.31 10.07 8.11
N LYS A 56 27.19 9.22 7.59
CA LYS A 56 28.38 8.69 8.28
C LYS A 56 28.10 7.81 9.51
N ARG A 57 26.87 7.33 9.67
CA ARG A 57 26.48 6.36 10.73
C ARG A 57 26.51 4.93 10.16
N ILE A 58 27.69 4.53 9.64
CA ILE A 58 27.85 3.35 8.77
C ILE A 58 27.37 2.06 9.45
N LYS A 59 27.81 1.77 10.70
CA LYS A 59 27.48 0.52 11.40
C LYS A 59 25.97 0.33 11.57
N ILE A 60 25.27 1.37 12.01
CA ILE A 60 23.84 1.31 12.28
C ILE A 60 23.05 1.27 10.97
N GLY A 61 23.45 2.10 9.99
CA GLY A 61 22.84 2.10 8.69
C GLY A 61 22.97 0.75 7.97
N ALA A 62 24.17 0.14 8.01
CA ALA A 62 24.38 -1.20 7.48
C ALA A 62 23.52 -2.25 8.19
N ALA A 63 23.44 -2.21 9.53
CA ALA A 63 22.59 -3.11 10.29
C ALA A 63 21.11 -2.99 9.90
N ILE A 64 20.59 -1.75 9.78
CA ILE A 64 19.20 -1.50 9.37
C ILE A 64 18.96 -1.99 7.95
N SER A 65 19.85 -1.70 7.00
CA SER A 65 19.73 -2.14 5.60
C SER A 65 19.73 -3.67 5.50
N THR A 66 20.67 -4.35 6.17
CA THR A 66 20.74 -5.81 6.19
C THR A 66 19.50 -6.42 6.85
N PHE A 67 19.05 -5.87 7.98
CA PHE A 67 17.84 -6.33 8.65
C PHE A 67 16.61 -6.22 7.74
N SER A 68 16.47 -5.13 7.00
CA SER A 68 15.33 -4.95 6.08
C SER A 68 15.34 -5.95 4.93
N ILE A 69 16.50 -6.29 4.39
CA ILE A 69 16.65 -7.32 3.34
C ILE A 69 16.27 -8.70 3.90
N ILE A 70 16.82 -9.06 5.07
CA ILE A 70 16.51 -10.34 5.73
C ILE A 70 15.00 -10.42 6.02
N TRP A 71 14.40 -9.35 6.52
CA TRP A 71 12.96 -9.27 6.78
C TRP A 71 12.14 -9.48 5.50
N PHE A 72 12.50 -8.80 4.40
CA PHE A 72 11.83 -8.98 3.12
C PHE A 72 11.89 -10.42 2.63
N ILE A 73 13.07 -11.05 2.69
CA ILE A 73 13.28 -12.45 2.29
C ILE A 73 12.44 -13.39 3.18
N LEU A 74 12.50 -13.21 4.50
CA LEU A 74 11.76 -14.03 5.47
C LEU A 74 10.24 -13.97 5.20
N ILE A 75 9.70 -12.76 5.05
CA ILE A 75 8.26 -12.58 4.85
C ILE A 75 7.84 -13.11 3.48
N SER A 76 8.55 -12.71 2.40
CA SER A 76 8.13 -13.01 1.02
C SER A 76 8.36 -14.47 0.63
N LEU A 77 9.45 -15.10 1.08
CA LEU A 77 9.82 -16.45 0.65
C LEU A 77 9.44 -17.54 1.66
N ILE A 78 9.20 -17.20 2.92
CA ILE A 78 8.92 -18.19 3.97
C ILE A 78 7.50 -18.02 4.54
N LEU A 79 7.20 -16.86 5.15
CA LEU A 79 5.95 -16.71 5.89
C LEU A 79 4.73 -16.62 4.97
N ILE A 80 4.77 -15.82 3.93
CA ILE A 80 3.62 -15.69 3.02
C ILE A 80 3.34 -17.01 2.28
N PRO A 81 4.33 -17.72 1.71
CA PRO A 81 4.08 -19.05 1.13
C PRO A 81 3.58 -20.09 2.15
N TYR A 82 4.04 -20.01 3.39
CA TYR A 82 3.60 -20.95 4.44
C TYR A 82 2.11 -20.78 4.79
N TYR A 83 1.63 -19.54 4.91
CA TYR A 83 0.25 -19.25 5.27
C TYR A 83 -0.69 -19.07 4.08
N GLY A 84 -0.20 -18.56 2.95
CA GLY A 84 -0.97 -18.19 1.76
C GLY A 84 -0.88 -19.18 0.59
N GLY A 85 -0.14 -20.28 0.75
CA GLY A 85 0.11 -21.27 -0.29
C GLY A 85 1.35 -20.97 -1.13
N LYS A 86 1.88 -22.02 -1.76
CA LYS A 86 3.10 -21.94 -2.61
C LYS A 86 2.88 -20.92 -3.73
N ASN A 87 3.82 -20.00 -3.88
CA ASN A 87 3.86 -18.94 -4.91
C ASN A 87 2.85 -17.79 -4.74
N ALA A 88 2.07 -17.71 -3.65
CA ALA A 88 1.02 -16.71 -3.48
C ALA A 88 1.52 -15.26 -3.61
N GLU A 89 2.70 -14.94 -3.09
CA GLU A 89 3.24 -13.58 -3.11
C GLU A 89 4.09 -13.30 -4.34
N ILE A 90 5.00 -14.21 -4.68
CA ILE A 90 5.97 -13.98 -5.77
C ILE A 90 5.27 -13.92 -7.12
N SER A 91 4.32 -14.83 -7.40
CA SER A 91 3.53 -14.77 -8.64
C SER A 91 2.71 -13.49 -8.72
N ARG A 92 2.04 -13.11 -7.64
CA ARG A 92 1.24 -11.87 -7.57
C ARG A 92 2.09 -10.61 -7.78
N HIS A 93 3.35 -10.60 -7.30
CA HIS A 93 4.23 -9.46 -7.51
C HIS A 93 4.91 -9.48 -8.88
N ALA A 94 5.28 -10.65 -9.41
CA ALA A 94 5.81 -10.76 -10.74
C ALA A 94 4.87 -10.18 -11.81
N ASP A 95 3.59 -10.51 -11.71
CA ASP A 95 2.55 -9.98 -12.60
C ASP A 95 2.47 -8.44 -12.52
N LYS A 96 2.70 -7.87 -11.33
CA LYS A 96 2.74 -6.41 -11.14
C LYS A 96 3.89 -5.72 -11.86
N PHE A 97 4.94 -6.45 -12.20
CA PHE A 97 6.08 -5.92 -12.96
C PHE A 97 6.05 -6.31 -14.44
N GLY A 98 5.02 -7.03 -14.88
CA GLY A 98 4.92 -7.52 -16.24
C GLY A 98 5.99 -8.57 -16.59
N ILE A 99 6.56 -9.25 -15.58
CA ILE A 99 7.58 -10.26 -15.70
C ILE A 99 6.97 -11.60 -15.32
N SER A 100 7.16 -12.63 -16.17
CA SER A 100 6.73 -13.98 -15.80
C SER A 100 7.53 -14.49 -14.61
N TYR A 101 6.85 -15.13 -13.66
CA TYR A 101 7.48 -15.71 -12.47
C TYR A 101 8.65 -16.65 -12.81
N SER A 102 8.50 -17.47 -13.86
CA SER A 102 9.54 -18.38 -14.34
C SER A 102 10.83 -17.67 -14.79
N ASN A 103 10.72 -16.40 -15.17
CA ASN A 103 11.82 -15.63 -15.75
C ASN A 103 12.52 -14.69 -14.77
N ILE A 104 11.95 -14.47 -13.57
CA ILE A 104 12.52 -13.52 -12.59
C ILE A 104 13.94 -13.88 -12.20
N PHE A 105 14.22 -15.17 -11.96
CA PHE A 105 15.51 -15.65 -11.51
C PHE A 105 16.35 -16.29 -12.63
N ASN A 106 15.88 -16.21 -13.88
CA ASN A 106 16.58 -16.78 -15.01
C ASN A 106 17.56 -15.76 -15.60
N ILE A 107 18.86 -16.02 -15.49
CA ILE A 107 19.93 -15.15 -15.97
C ILE A 107 19.81 -14.88 -17.47
N ASN A 108 19.33 -15.85 -18.26
CA ASN A 108 19.17 -15.72 -19.71
C ASN A 108 18.12 -14.65 -20.09
N HIS A 109 17.16 -14.37 -19.21
CA HIS A 109 16.14 -13.34 -19.40
C HIS A 109 16.46 -12.01 -18.69
N LEU A 110 17.65 -11.87 -18.08
CA LEU A 110 18.02 -10.70 -17.31
C LEU A 110 17.92 -9.40 -18.13
N LEU A 111 18.47 -9.40 -19.34
CA LEU A 111 18.46 -8.23 -20.23
C LEU A 111 17.03 -7.87 -20.68
N GLU A 112 16.21 -8.88 -20.95
CA GLU A 112 14.81 -8.70 -21.31
C GLU A 112 14.04 -8.08 -20.13
N ASN A 113 14.20 -8.62 -18.93
CA ASN A 113 13.60 -8.10 -17.71
C ASN A 113 14.00 -6.64 -17.44
N ILE A 114 15.30 -6.31 -17.59
CA ILE A 114 15.81 -4.93 -17.45
C ILE A 114 15.18 -4.02 -18.51
N SER A 115 15.05 -4.49 -19.75
CA SER A 115 14.39 -3.73 -20.82
C SER A 115 12.92 -3.44 -20.50
N ILE A 116 12.17 -4.43 -20.00
CA ILE A 116 10.78 -4.27 -19.59
C ILE A 116 10.67 -3.22 -18.47
N LEU A 117 11.46 -3.37 -17.41
CA LEU A 117 11.46 -2.44 -16.28
C LEU A 117 11.87 -1.01 -16.67
N SER A 118 12.86 -0.87 -17.56
CA SER A 118 13.29 0.44 -18.04
C SER A 118 12.22 1.17 -18.86
N LYS A 119 11.48 0.43 -19.70
CA LYS A 119 10.32 0.99 -20.44
C LYS A 119 9.21 1.44 -19.49
N GLN A 120 9.00 0.72 -18.39
CA GLN A 120 8.00 1.10 -17.39
C GLN A 120 8.37 2.37 -16.63
N LEU A 121 9.65 2.68 -16.45
CA LEU A 121 10.10 3.91 -15.80
C LEU A 121 9.76 5.17 -16.61
N LEU A 122 9.86 5.11 -17.93
CA LEU A 122 9.71 6.25 -18.83
C LEU A 122 8.28 6.35 -19.42
N THR A 123 7.28 6.30 -18.55
CA THR A 123 5.88 6.45 -18.96
C THR A 123 5.31 7.82 -18.60
N ILE A 124 4.35 8.31 -19.38
CA ILE A 124 3.62 9.56 -19.07
C ILE A 124 2.95 9.45 -17.71
N GLU A 125 2.42 8.29 -17.36
CA GLU A 125 1.81 8.00 -16.06
C GLU A 125 2.79 8.24 -14.90
N ASN A 126 4.04 7.77 -15.02
CA ASN A 126 5.08 8.00 -14.03
C ASN A 126 5.45 9.47 -13.89
N ILE A 127 5.51 10.20 -15.01
CA ILE A 127 5.80 11.65 -14.99
C ILE A 127 4.67 12.38 -14.25
N GLY A 128 3.40 12.06 -14.57
CA GLY A 128 2.24 12.62 -13.88
C GLY A 128 2.23 12.30 -12.39
N TYR A 129 2.51 11.04 -12.02
CA TYR A 129 2.61 10.60 -10.64
C TYR A 129 3.70 11.36 -9.86
N LEU A 130 4.92 11.44 -10.41
CA LEU A 130 6.01 12.19 -9.79
C LEU A 130 5.70 13.68 -9.65
N PHE A 131 5.09 14.27 -10.66
CA PHE A 131 4.68 15.68 -10.63
C PHE A 131 3.68 15.91 -9.49
N LEU A 132 2.61 15.13 -9.40
CA LEU A 132 1.61 15.25 -8.34
C LEU A 132 2.18 15.00 -6.95
N LEU A 133 3.04 14.00 -6.80
CA LEU A 133 3.67 13.65 -5.52
C LEU A 133 4.62 14.74 -5.04
N LEU A 134 5.41 15.33 -5.95
CA LEU A 134 6.47 16.26 -5.61
C LEU A 134 6.07 17.74 -5.67
N ILE A 135 4.86 18.07 -6.12
CA ILE A 135 4.38 19.46 -6.17
C ILE A 135 4.59 20.22 -4.85
N PRO A 136 4.31 19.62 -3.65
CA PRO A 136 4.52 20.32 -2.39
C PRO A 136 5.96 20.74 -2.15
N VAL A 137 6.91 20.09 -2.80
CA VAL A 137 8.36 20.33 -2.69
C VAL A 137 8.99 20.84 -4.00
N ILE A 138 8.19 21.24 -4.98
CA ILE A 138 8.66 21.71 -6.30
C ILE A 138 9.58 22.93 -6.21
N TYR A 139 9.45 23.72 -5.14
CA TYR A 139 10.32 24.85 -4.85
C TYR A 139 11.80 24.46 -4.69
N ILE A 140 12.11 23.16 -4.50
CA ILE A 140 13.50 22.65 -4.44
C ILE A 140 14.28 23.07 -5.69
N CYS A 141 13.63 23.16 -6.85
CA CYS A 141 14.25 23.58 -8.09
C CYS A 141 14.81 25.02 -7.99
N PHE A 142 14.24 25.84 -7.13
CA PHE A 142 14.58 27.26 -6.94
C PHE A 142 15.42 27.50 -5.67
N TYR A 143 15.74 26.44 -4.95
CA TYR A 143 16.41 26.52 -3.65
C TYR A 143 17.94 26.40 -3.76
N LYS A 144 18.66 27.30 -3.10
CA LYS A 144 20.14 27.28 -3.10
C LYS A 144 20.69 26.00 -2.46
N GLU A 145 20.07 25.53 -1.38
CA GLU A 145 20.47 24.34 -0.62
C GLU A 145 19.74 23.06 -1.09
N ARG A 146 19.31 23.00 -2.34
CA ARG A 146 18.56 21.87 -2.95
C ARG A 146 19.21 20.50 -2.71
N LYS A 147 20.56 20.44 -2.59
CA LYS A 147 21.28 19.20 -2.29
C LYS A 147 20.88 18.60 -0.95
N GLN A 148 20.67 19.44 0.08
CA GLN A 148 20.25 18.98 1.41
C GLN A 148 18.84 18.41 1.38
N THR A 149 17.92 19.06 0.69
CA THR A 149 16.53 18.56 0.56
C THR A 149 16.47 17.26 -0.24
N LEU A 150 17.19 17.17 -1.36
CA LEU A 150 17.29 15.91 -2.12
C LEU A 150 17.91 14.80 -1.26
N PHE A 151 18.89 15.12 -0.45
CA PHE A 151 19.50 14.17 0.48
C PHE A 151 18.52 13.69 1.58
N ASN A 152 17.66 14.55 2.08
CA ASN A 152 16.64 14.20 3.07
C ASN A 152 15.49 13.37 2.45
N LEU A 153 15.20 13.55 1.16
CA LEU A 153 14.23 12.75 0.42
C LEU A 153 14.80 11.39 -0.05
N PHE A 154 16.13 11.22 0.00
CA PHE A 154 16.79 9.99 -0.46
C PHE A 154 16.24 8.69 0.18
N PRO A 155 15.84 8.63 1.47
CA PRO A 155 15.35 7.41 2.10
C PRO A 155 14.15 6.76 1.40
N PHE A 156 13.30 7.53 0.76
CA PHE A 156 12.13 6.97 0.10
C PHE A 156 12.40 6.47 -1.33
N THR A 157 13.59 6.73 -1.89
CA THR A 157 13.89 6.39 -3.29
C THR A 157 13.77 4.90 -3.63
N PRO A 158 14.15 3.92 -2.77
CA PRO A 158 13.96 2.51 -3.10
C PRO A 158 12.47 2.12 -3.20
N LEU A 159 11.63 2.64 -2.31
CA LEU A 159 10.19 2.39 -2.37
C LEU A 159 9.54 3.12 -3.55
N LEU A 160 9.94 4.36 -3.81
CA LEU A 160 9.47 5.10 -4.99
C LEU A 160 9.84 4.37 -6.29
N PHE A 161 11.09 3.91 -6.39
CA PHE A 161 11.53 3.12 -7.54
C PHE A 161 10.68 1.86 -7.73
N PHE A 162 10.39 1.14 -6.64
CA PHE A 162 9.51 -0.02 -6.67
C PHE A 162 8.11 0.32 -7.21
N ASN A 163 7.53 1.46 -6.82
CA ASN A 163 6.26 1.92 -7.37
C ASN A 163 6.35 2.26 -8.87
N LEU A 164 7.42 2.96 -9.28
CA LEU A 164 7.59 3.42 -10.68
C LEU A 164 7.77 2.29 -11.68
N ILE A 165 8.45 1.19 -11.29
CA ILE A 165 8.64 0.03 -12.16
C ILE A 165 7.41 -0.89 -12.21
N SER A 166 6.35 -0.62 -11.45
CA SER A 166 5.14 -1.42 -11.48
C SER A 166 4.37 -1.22 -12.80
N SER A 167 3.76 -2.29 -13.32
CA SER A 167 2.81 -2.23 -14.44
C SER A 167 1.39 -1.86 -13.99
N ILE A 168 1.13 -1.76 -12.68
CA ILE A 168 -0.20 -1.55 -12.12
C ILE A 168 -0.40 -0.08 -11.77
N SER A 169 -1.35 0.60 -12.42
CA SER A 169 -1.71 2.00 -12.17
C SER A 169 -1.98 2.34 -10.69
N PRO A 170 -2.67 1.53 -9.88
CA PRO A 170 -2.85 1.81 -8.45
C PRO A 170 -1.57 2.04 -7.64
N MET A 171 -0.42 1.53 -8.08
CA MET A 171 0.86 1.77 -7.41
C MET A 171 1.48 3.14 -7.76
N LYS A 172 0.98 3.78 -8.80
CA LYS A 172 1.47 5.04 -9.39
C LYS A 172 0.47 6.18 -9.24
N ASP A 173 -0.41 6.12 -8.26
CA ASP A 173 -1.38 7.17 -8.00
C ASP A 173 -1.37 7.62 -6.54
N LEU A 174 -2.06 8.73 -6.26
CA LEU A 174 -2.22 9.28 -4.91
C LEU A 174 -3.51 8.81 -4.23
N VAL A 175 -4.34 8.05 -4.94
CA VAL A 175 -5.65 7.56 -4.44
C VAL A 175 -5.46 6.32 -3.58
N HIS A 176 -4.53 5.45 -3.98
CA HIS A 176 -4.26 4.20 -3.28
C HIS A 176 -3.14 4.38 -2.25
N GLN A 177 -3.11 3.48 -1.29
CA GLN A 177 -2.23 3.52 -0.11
C GLN A 177 -0.72 3.35 -0.40
N TYR A 178 -0.31 3.06 -1.64
CA TYR A 178 1.09 2.75 -1.95
C TYR A 178 2.02 3.95 -1.79
N SER A 179 1.51 5.17 -1.99
CA SER A 179 2.27 6.42 -1.83
C SER A 179 2.29 6.94 -0.38
N LEU A 180 1.48 6.36 0.51
CA LEU A 180 1.29 6.85 1.88
C LEU A 180 2.60 6.92 2.68
N PHE A 181 3.50 5.97 2.46
CA PHE A 181 4.79 5.89 3.18
C PHE A 181 5.81 6.93 2.72
N LEU A 182 5.59 7.58 1.58
CA LEU A 182 6.44 8.65 1.07
C LEU A 182 6.08 10.01 1.69
N VAL A 183 4.81 10.16 2.09
CA VAL A 183 4.26 11.42 2.63
C VAL A 183 5.03 11.96 3.83
N PRO A 184 5.47 11.17 4.83
CA PRO A 184 6.24 11.67 5.96
C PRO A 184 7.50 12.44 5.58
N PHE A 185 8.24 11.97 4.57
CA PHE A 185 9.46 12.63 4.10
C PHE A 185 9.15 13.96 3.41
N ILE A 186 8.09 13.98 2.58
CA ILE A 186 7.63 15.19 1.89
C ILE A 186 7.13 16.22 2.92
N ALA A 187 6.32 15.80 3.87
CA ALA A 187 5.80 16.66 4.92
C ALA A 187 6.92 17.25 5.79
N SER A 188 7.91 16.43 6.16
CA SER A 188 9.09 16.88 6.90
C SER A 188 9.89 17.93 6.13
N GLU A 189 10.11 17.74 4.82
CA GLU A 189 10.82 18.72 3.99
C GLU A 189 10.02 19.99 3.78
N VAL A 190 8.71 19.92 3.63
CA VAL A 190 7.83 21.10 3.60
C VAL A 190 7.98 21.90 4.90
N GLN A 191 7.93 21.24 6.05
CA GLN A 191 8.09 21.87 7.35
C GLN A 191 9.46 22.57 7.50
N VAL A 192 10.55 21.86 7.19
CA VAL A 192 11.91 22.42 7.26
C VAL A 192 12.06 23.63 6.34
N SER A 193 11.49 23.55 5.15
CA SER A 193 11.56 24.64 4.17
C SER A 193 10.76 25.87 4.58
N LEU A 194 9.59 25.68 5.21
CA LEU A 194 8.81 26.81 5.74
C LEU A 194 9.57 27.51 6.88
N ILE A 195 10.19 26.76 7.78
CA ILE A 195 11.03 27.31 8.85
C ILE A 195 12.22 28.09 8.27
N ASN A 196 12.90 27.53 7.27
CA ASN A 196 14.04 28.18 6.63
C ASN A 196 13.63 29.44 5.84
N LEU A 197 12.41 29.46 5.30
CA LEU A 197 11.83 30.62 4.65
C LEU A 197 11.58 31.76 5.65
N ASP A 198 10.98 31.43 6.79
CA ASP A 198 10.68 32.39 7.87
C ASP A 198 11.98 32.97 8.47
N ASN A 199 13.04 32.16 8.55
CA ASN A 199 14.36 32.58 9.03
C ASN A 199 15.18 33.33 7.96
N GLY A 200 14.64 33.56 6.76
CA GLY A 200 15.32 34.27 5.67
C GLY A 200 16.50 33.51 5.04
N ILE A 201 16.64 32.20 5.33
CA ILE A 201 17.71 31.35 4.78
C ILE A 201 17.42 31.03 3.31
N ILE A 202 16.13 30.97 2.95
CA ILE A 202 15.65 30.71 1.60
C ILE A 202 15.18 32.02 0.99
N VAL A 203 15.70 32.34 -0.19
CA VAL A 203 15.29 33.53 -0.96
C VAL A 203 14.40 33.10 -2.09
N TYR A 204 13.12 33.36 -1.96
CA TYR A 204 12.12 33.22 -3.03
C TYR A 204 11.64 34.60 -3.50
N PRO A 205 10.95 34.64 -4.66
CA PRO A 205 10.20 35.84 -5.02
C PRO A 205 9.29 36.29 -3.87
N LYS A 206 9.28 37.58 -3.56
CA LYS A 206 8.54 38.14 -2.42
C LYS A 206 7.06 37.74 -2.37
N TRP A 207 6.43 37.55 -3.54
CA TRP A 207 5.04 37.12 -3.63
C TRP A 207 4.83 35.68 -3.15
N PHE A 208 5.81 34.79 -3.39
CA PHE A 208 5.75 33.39 -2.95
C PHE A 208 6.08 33.28 -1.46
N SER A 209 7.16 33.88 -0.98
CA SER A 209 7.59 33.78 0.40
C SER A 209 6.50 34.21 1.39
N LYS A 210 5.76 35.29 1.10
CA LYS A 210 4.63 35.77 1.91
C LYS A 210 3.41 34.86 1.90
N ARG A 211 3.30 33.93 0.94
CA ARG A 211 2.08 33.11 0.70
C ARG A 211 2.37 31.61 0.66
N ALA A 212 3.61 31.18 0.86
CA ALA A 212 4.02 29.79 0.69
C ALA A 212 3.17 28.82 1.51
N SER A 213 2.96 29.09 2.80
CA SER A 213 2.14 28.23 3.66
C SER A 213 0.67 28.16 3.20
N LYS A 214 0.11 29.30 2.74
CA LYS A 214 -1.24 29.33 2.19
C LYS A 214 -1.36 28.56 0.87
N ILE A 215 -0.36 28.69 -0.01
CA ILE A 215 -0.33 27.97 -1.29
C ILE A 215 -0.25 26.45 -1.05
N ILE A 216 0.62 26.01 -0.14
CA ILE A 216 0.77 24.60 0.23
C ILE A 216 -0.54 24.08 0.85
N LEU A 217 -1.16 24.83 1.75
CA LEU A 217 -2.43 24.47 2.35
C LEU A 217 -3.55 24.31 1.31
N ILE A 218 -3.69 25.31 0.43
CA ILE A 218 -4.70 25.27 -0.65
C ILE A 218 -4.44 24.06 -1.55
N TRP A 219 -3.19 23.83 -1.94
CA TRP A 219 -2.83 22.66 -2.74
C TRP A 219 -3.19 21.35 -2.03
N SER A 220 -2.89 21.22 -0.74
CA SER A 220 -3.21 20.04 0.04
C SER A 220 -4.71 19.79 0.14
N ILE A 221 -5.51 20.85 0.32
CA ILE A 221 -6.98 20.76 0.35
C ILE A 221 -7.51 20.36 -1.04
N LEU A 222 -7.04 20.97 -2.11
CA LEU A 222 -7.49 20.66 -3.47
C LEU A 222 -7.15 19.20 -3.84
N THR A 223 -5.92 18.76 -3.59
CA THR A 223 -5.52 17.37 -3.85
C THR A 223 -6.32 16.38 -3.00
N PHE A 224 -6.57 16.71 -1.74
CA PHE A 224 -7.44 15.89 -0.89
C PHE A 224 -8.86 15.81 -1.46
N MET A 225 -9.48 16.91 -1.84
CA MET A 225 -10.84 16.91 -2.41
C MET A 225 -10.93 16.13 -3.74
N ILE A 226 -9.89 16.19 -4.58
CA ILE A 226 -9.87 15.50 -5.87
C ILE A 226 -9.58 14.00 -5.70
N PHE A 227 -8.61 13.63 -4.87
CA PHE A 227 -8.10 12.26 -4.82
C PHE A 227 -8.62 11.41 -3.65
N SER A 228 -9.21 12.01 -2.60
CA SER A 228 -9.67 11.27 -1.43
C SER A 228 -10.86 10.34 -1.70
N ARG A 229 -11.55 10.52 -2.84
CA ARG A 229 -12.79 9.79 -3.18
C ARG A 229 -13.83 9.78 -2.06
N ILE A 230 -13.83 10.77 -1.17
CA ILE A 230 -14.79 10.86 -0.07
C ILE A 230 -16.22 10.72 -0.59
N THR A 231 -16.56 11.45 -1.65
CA THR A 231 -17.89 11.40 -2.28
C THR A 231 -18.21 10.03 -2.87
N PHE A 232 -17.21 9.34 -3.43
CA PHE A 232 -17.37 7.98 -3.97
C PHE A 232 -17.63 6.96 -2.86
N PHE A 233 -16.92 7.05 -1.74
CA PHE A 233 -17.13 6.13 -0.62
C PHE A 233 -18.40 6.45 0.17
N PHE A 234 -18.86 7.70 0.18
CA PHE A 234 -20.09 8.07 0.89
C PHE A 234 -21.32 7.40 0.28
N GLY A 235 -21.49 7.41 -1.05
CA GLY A 235 -22.60 6.75 -1.72
C GLY A 235 -22.62 5.24 -1.46
N PRO A 236 -21.62 4.46 -1.92
CA PRO A 236 -21.56 3.01 -1.72
C PRO A 236 -21.56 2.58 -0.24
N PHE A 237 -21.08 3.43 0.67
CA PHE A 237 -21.13 3.15 2.10
C PHE A 237 -22.56 3.30 2.64
N GLN A 238 -23.26 4.39 2.28
CA GLN A 238 -24.65 4.60 2.69
C GLN A 238 -25.60 3.56 2.11
N ASP A 239 -25.43 3.18 0.84
CA ASP A 239 -26.24 2.17 0.19
C ASP A 239 -26.19 0.80 0.89
N ARG A 240 -25.14 0.54 1.66
CA ARG A 240 -24.97 -0.71 2.41
C ARG A 240 -25.61 -0.72 3.79
N PHE A 241 -26.08 0.42 4.29
CA PHE A 241 -26.76 0.48 5.59
C PHE A 241 -28.08 -0.31 5.59
N ASP A 242 -28.71 -0.42 4.46
CA ASP A 242 -29.97 -1.15 4.28
C ASP A 242 -29.88 -2.67 4.58
N THR A 243 -28.68 -3.24 4.42
CA THR A 243 -28.42 -4.68 4.61
C THR A 243 -27.62 -5.00 5.87
N VAL A 244 -27.22 -4.01 6.69
CA VAL A 244 -26.35 -4.22 7.86
C VAL A 244 -26.94 -5.21 8.86
N TYR A 245 -28.22 -5.09 9.18
CA TYR A 245 -28.87 -6.00 10.12
C TYR A 245 -28.97 -7.42 9.56
N ALA A 246 -29.43 -7.56 8.31
CA ALA A 246 -29.52 -8.84 7.64
C ALA A 246 -28.15 -9.54 7.54
N ARG A 247 -27.09 -8.78 7.22
CA ARG A 247 -25.70 -9.29 7.18
C ARG A 247 -25.23 -9.79 8.54
N ARG A 248 -25.50 -9.03 9.62
CA ARG A 248 -25.14 -9.43 10.99
C ARG A 248 -25.85 -10.71 11.39
N GLU A 249 -27.14 -10.80 11.10
CA GLU A 249 -27.92 -11.98 11.38
C GLU A 249 -27.42 -13.19 10.57
N ALA A 250 -27.19 -13.04 9.27
CA ALA A 250 -26.66 -14.08 8.42
C ALA A 250 -25.29 -14.59 8.90
N ILE A 251 -24.36 -13.66 9.24
CA ILE A 251 -23.04 -14.01 9.79
C ILE A 251 -23.17 -14.83 11.08
N SER A 252 -24.13 -14.50 11.96
CA SER A 252 -24.32 -15.22 13.22
C SER A 252 -24.81 -16.67 13.02
N LYS A 253 -25.40 -17.00 11.88
CA LYS A 253 -25.88 -18.35 11.52
C LYS A 253 -24.79 -19.22 10.87
N ILE A 254 -23.65 -18.64 10.49
CA ILE A 254 -22.54 -19.35 9.86
C ILE A 254 -21.67 -20.02 10.95
N ASN A 255 -21.43 -21.32 10.81
CA ASN A 255 -20.57 -22.06 11.73
C ASN A 255 -19.12 -21.56 11.68
N THR A 256 -18.47 -21.44 12.84
CA THR A 256 -17.11 -20.90 12.96
C THR A 256 -16.03 -21.76 12.31
N GLN A 257 -16.28 -23.05 12.07
CA GLN A 257 -15.31 -24.00 11.50
C GLN A 257 -15.56 -24.33 10.03
N SER A 258 -16.70 -23.92 9.47
CA SER A 258 -17.09 -24.26 8.10
C SER A 258 -16.21 -23.60 7.04
N ALA A 259 -15.98 -24.31 5.93
CA ALA A 259 -15.47 -23.71 4.69
C ALA A 259 -16.56 -22.82 4.07
N VAL A 260 -16.25 -21.55 3.79
CA VAL A 260 -17.27 -20.56 3.38
C VAL A 260 -16.93 -19.90 2.06
N LEU A 261 -17.91 -19.84 1.16
CA LEU A 261 -17.90 -19.02 -0.04
C LEU A 261 -18.74 -17.75 0.20
N THR A 262 -18.17 -16.55 0.02
CA THR A 262 -18.89 -15.31 0.32
C THR A 262 -18.36 -14.10 -0.45
N SER A 263 -19.04 -12.96 -0.35
CA SER A 263 -18.60 -11.69 -0.94
C SER A 263 -17.43 -11.07 -0.17
N ASN A 264 -16.64 -10.21 -0.84
CA ASN A 264 -15.49 -9.53 -0.25
C ASN A 264 -15.83 -8.71 1.01
N ASP A 265 -17.04 -8.18 1.09
CA ASP A 265 -17.47 -7.33 2.21
C ASP A 265 -17.69 -8.14 3.50
N LEU A 266 -18.00 -9.43 3.37
CA LEU A 266 -18.27 -10.32 4.49
C LEU A 266 -17.05 -11.12 4.96
N ILE A 267 -16.02 -11.26 4.11
CA ILE A 267 -14.77 -11.98 4.44
C ILE A 267 -14.13 -11.52 5.75
N PRO A 268 -13.96 -10.21 6.04
CA PRO A 268 -13.33 -9.78 7.29
C PRO A 268 -14.04 -10.30 8.54
N HIS A 269 -15.36 -10.43 8.50
CA HIS A 269 -16.17 -10.93 9.61
C HIS A 269 -16.09 -12.45 9.77
N LEU A 270 -15.66 -13.15 8.74
CA LEU A 270 -15.58 -14.61 8.67
C LEU A 270 -14.13 -15.13 8.66
N SER A 271 -13.13 -14.27 8.86
CA SER A 271 -11.70 -14.54 8.66
C SER A 271 -11.06 -15.58 9.60
N ARG A 272 -11.73 -16.02 10.66
CA ARG A 272 -11.21 -17.04 11.61
C ARG A 272 -11.23 -18.46 11.07
N ARG A 273 -11.71 -18.67 9.82
CA ARG A 273 -11.85 -19.99 9.17
C ARG A 273 -10.59 -20.36 8.39
N LYS A 274 -10.36 -21.66 8.25
CA LYS A 274 -9.23 -22.18 7.44
C LYS A 274 -9.47 -21.96 5.95
N ILE A 275 -10.73 -22.11 5.49
CA ILE A 275 -11.10 -21.99 4.09
C ILE A 275 -12.18 -20.93 3.98
N ILE A 276 -11.86 -19.86 3.26
CA ILE A 276 -12.79 -18.80 2.90
C ILE A 276 -12.42 -18.29 1.52
N GLU A 277 -13.37 -18.28 0.60
CA GLU A 277 -13.15 -17.83 -0.77
C GLU A 277 -14.18 -16.79 -1.20
N LEU A 278 -13.78 -16.00 -2.20
CA LEU A 278 -14.63 -14.98 -2.80
C LEU A 278 -15.61 -15.58 -3.81
N THR A 279 -16.86 -15.11 -3.79
CA THR A 279 -17.78 -15.34 -4.91
C THR A 279 -17.18 -14.81 -6.21
N SER A 280 -16.91 -15.70 -7.15
CA SER A 280 -16.39 -15.42 -8.48
C SER A 280 -16.88 -16.45 -9.48
N SER A 281 -16.70 -16.18 -10.78
CA SER A 281 -17.02 -17.14 -11.85
C SER A 281 -16.26 -18.46 -11.68
N ASP A 282 -15.02 -18.41 -11.19
CA ASP A 282 -14.15 -19.58 -11.01
C ASP A 282 -14.66 -20.55 -9.95
N ASN A 283 -15.53 -20.06 -9.04
CA ASN A 283 -16.09 -20.85 -7.94
C ASN A 283 -17.51 -21.37 -8.21
N LEU A 284 -18.09 -21.02 -9.35
CA LEU A 284 -19.42 -21.52 -9.71
C LEU A 284 -19.47 -23.05 -9.79
N ASP A 285 -18.44 -23.68 -10.36
CA ASP A 285 -18.36 -25.14 -10.51
C ASP A 285 -17.77 -25.85 -9.29
N LYS A 286 -17.21 -25.10 -8.35
CA LYS A 286 -16.60 -25.61 -7.11
C LYS A 286 -17.46 -25.36 -5.88
N ILE A 287 -18.73 -24.96 -6.06
CA ILE A 287 -19.60 -24.53 -4.96
C ILE A 287 -19.81 -25.66 -3.93
N ASP A 288 -19.79 -26.90 -4.37
CA ASP A 288 -19.96 -28.10 -3.52
C ASP A 288 -18.71 -28.40 -2.65
N ASN A 289 -17.58 -27.68 -2.84
CA ASN A 289 -16.39 -27.80 -2.00
C ASN A 289 -16.50 -26.99 -0.71
N PHE A 290 -17.57 -26.22 -0.54
CA PHE A 290 -17.82 -25.39 0.64
C PHE A 290 -18.92 -26.01 1.50
N ASP A 291 -18.82 -25.84 2.81
CA ASP A 291 -19.84 -26.28 3.76
C ASP A 291 -21.00 -25.27 3.83
N GLU A 292 -20.70 -24.00 3.63
CA GLU A 292 -21.66 -22.91 3.72
C GLU A 292 -21.39 -21.85 2.64
N VAL A 293 -22.47 -21.30 2.08
CA VAL A 293 -22.43 -20.26 1.06
C VAL A 293 -23.27 -19.08 1.52
N LEU A 294 -22.64 -17.90 1.64
CA LEU A 294 -23.32 -16.67 2.04
C LEU A 294 -23.26 -15.65 0.91
N LEU A 295 -24.39 -15.45 0.25
CA LEU A 295 -24.53 -14.58 -0.91
C LEU A 295 -25.35 -13.34 -0.55
N ASP A 296 -24.91 -12.18 -1.04
CA ASP A 296 -25.65 -10.93 -0.95
C ASP A 296 -26.18 -10.55 -2.34
N ARG A 297 -27.49 -10.64 -2.55
CA ARG A 297 -28.14 -10.32 -3.83
C ARG A 297 -28.03 -8.83 -4.18
N LYS A 298 -28.12 -7.98 -3.17
CA LYS A 298 -28.15 -6.52 -3.37
C LYS A 298 -26.74 -5.96 -3.56
N HIS A 299 -25.78 -6.55 -2.87
CA HIS A 299 -24.37 -6.12 -2.90
C HIS A 299 -23.44 -7.31 -3.16
N PRO A 300 -23.38 -7.80 -4.42
CA PRO A 300 -22.71 -9.06 -4.77
C PRO A 300 -21.18 -9.05 -4.55
N GLY A 301 -20.58 -7.85 -4.39
CA GLY A 301 -19.14 -7.70 -4.19
C GLY A 301 -18.38 -7.44 -5.49
N TRP A 302 -17.08 -7.08 -5.36
CA TRP A 302 -16.27 -6.58 -6.47
C TRP A 302 -15.81 -7.64 -7.49
N LYS A 303 -15.81 -8.94 -7.14
CA LYS A 303 -15.51 -10.05 -8.07
C LYS A 303 -16.76 -10.77 -8.59
N SER A 304 -17.93 -10.25 -8.24
CA SER A 304 -19.20 -10.86 -8.55
C SER A 304 -20.15 -9.81 -9.13
N ASN A 305 -21.26 -10.28 -9.68
CA ASN A 305 -22.37 -9.46 -10.13
C ASN A 305 -23.70 -10.14 -9.79
N ILE A 306 -24.80 -9.44 -10.00
CA ILE A 306 -26.15 -9.95 -9.67
C ILE A 306 -26.48 -11.21 -10.48
N GLU A 307 -26.05 -11.30 -11.73
CA GLU A 307 -26.30 -12.45 -12.60
C GLU A 307 -25.58 -13.70 -12.09
N LEU A 308 -24.31 -13.56 -11.69
CA LEU A 308 -23.52 -14.64 -11.11
C LEU A 308 -24.13 -15.12 -9.78
N VAL A 309 -24.51 -14.19 -8.90
CA VAL A 309 -25.16 -14.54 -7.62
C VAL A 309 -26.47 -15.30 -7.88
N ASN A 310 -27.29 -14.84 -8.81
CA ASN A 310 -28.54 -15.51 -9.15
C ASN A 310 -28.31 -16.92 -9.76
N SER A 311 -27.25 -17.08 -10.57
CA SER A 311 -26.88 -18.40 -11.11
C SER A 311 -26.40 -19.36 -10.03
N MET A 312 -25.61 -18.86 -9.06
CA MET A 312 -25.21 -19.65 -7.89
C MET A 312 -26.41 -20.07 -7.04
N ILE A 313 -27.33 -19.15 -6.78
CA ILE A 313 -28.57 -19.47 -6.04
C ILE A 313 -29.38 -20.57 -6.75
N LYS A 314 -29.60 -20.43 -8.06
CA LYS A 314 -30.32 -21.48 -8.84
C LYS A 314 -29.62 -22.83 -8.74
N LYS A 315 -28.28 -22.86 -8.81
CA LYS A 315 -27.51 -24.10 -8.69
C LYS A 315 -27.65 -24.73 -7.29
N LEU A 316 -27.61 -23.90 -6.23
CA LEU A 316 -27.80 -24.34 -4.84
C LEU A 316 -29.23 -24.88 -4.61
N GLU A 317 -30.26 -24.17 -5.11
CA GLU A 317 -31.67 -24.56 -4.98
C GLU A 317 -32.00 -25.87 -5.76
N ALA A 318 -31.27 -26.10 -6.85
CA ALA A 318 -31.42 -27.34 -7.63
C ALA A 318 -30.76 -28.57 -6.98
N ASN A 319 -29.86 -28.38 -6.04
CA ASN A 319 -29.11 -29.43 -5.38
C ASN A 319 -29.70 -29.74 -3.99
N GLN A 320 -30.30 -30.92 -3.83
CA GLN A 320 -30.96 -31.37 -2.60
C GLN A 320 -30.04 -31.45 -1.37
N ASN A 321 -28.73 -31.41 -1.56
CA ASN A 321 -27.75 -31.41 -0.45
C ASN A 321 -27.66 -30.07 0.26
N TRP A 322 -28.20 -28.99 -0.33
CA TRP A 322 -28.15 -27.65 0.23
C TRP A 322 -29.46 -27.27 0.92
N ILE A 323 -29.32 -26.72 2.12
CA ILE A 323 -30.47 -26.25 2.91
C ILE A 323 -30.33 -24.72 3.10
N LYS A 324 -31.39 -24.00 2.70
CA LYS A 324 -31.47 -22.56 2.90
C LYS A 324 -31.71 -22.24 4.37
N LYS A 325 -30.73 -21.59 5.01
CA LYS A 325 -30.78 -21.21 6.44
C LYS A 325 -31.31 -19.79 6.67
N PHE A 326 -31.23 -18.95 5.66
CA PHE A 326 -31.54 -17.53 5.77
C PHE A 326 -31.88 -16.90 4.41
N GLU A 327 -32.78 -15.92 4.39
CA GLU A 327 -33.12 -15.10 3.22
C GLU A 327 -33.26 -13.62 3.60
#